data_0193f1405cb37bc681d3a924da2b5820
#
_entry.id   0193f1405cb37bc681d3a924da2b5820
#
_cell.length_a   1.000
_cell.length_b   1.000
_cell.length_c   1.000
_cell.angle_alpha   90.00
_cell.angle_beta   90.00
_cell.angle_gamma   90.00
#
_symmetry.space_group_name_H-M   'P 1'
#
loop_
_entity.id
_entity.type
_entity.pdbx_description
1 polymer ?
#
loop_
_entity_poly.entity_id
_entity_poly.type
_entity_poly.pdbx_seq_one_letter_code
_entity_poly.pdbx_strand_id
1 'polypeptide(L)'
;MNPEEVFQRYLDKYHITLQHPEHGMVLLTSPVWPQHPELQRAIKAAIEGLAGVQSVTTSSPEQLIMRYDSAQLRKINPITLFGIERRLSRQYHQAGY
;
A
#
# COMPACT_ATOMS: atom_id res chain seq x y z
N MET A 1 -10.24 -13.61 11.57
CA MET A 1 -9.42 -13.40 10.39
C MET A 1 -8.16 -12.63 10.78
N ASN A 2 -7.02 -13.12 10.37
CA ASN A 2 -5.72 -12.52 10.69
C ASN A 2 -5.55 -11.23 9.88
N PRO A 3 -5.15 -10.10 10.51
CA PRO A 3 -4.88 -8.86 9.76
C PRO A 3 -3.89 -9.03 8.61
N GLU A 4 -2.90 -9.91 8.76
CA GLU A 4 -1.92 -10.19 7.70
C GLU A 4 -2.58 -10.81 6.47
N GLU A 5 -3.56 -11.69 6.65
CA GLU A 5 -4.29 -12.32 5.55
C GLU A 5 -5.12 -11.30 4.78
N VAL A 6 -5.78 -10.38 5.49
CA VAL A 6 -6.57 -9.32 4.87
C VAL A 6 -5.65 -8.40 4.07
N PHE A 7 -4.51 -8.04 4.64
CA PHE A 7 -3.53 -7.19 3.97
C PHE A 7 -2.98 -7.86 2.72
N GLN A 8 -2.68 -9.16 2.79
CA GLN A 8 -2.18 -9.91 1.64
C GLN A 8 -3.21 -9.96 0.50
N ARG A 9 -4.50 -10.09 0.84
CA ARG A 9 -5.56 -10.05 -0.17
C ARG A 9 -5.60 -8.72 -0.91
N TYR A 10 -5.43 -7.60 -0.20
CA TYR A 10 -5.38 -6.29 -0.83
C TYR A 10 -4.16 -6.15 -1.73
N LEU A 11 -3.00 -6.65 -1.29
CA LEU A 11 -1.79 -6.63 -2.11
C LEU A 11 -2.00 -7.40 -3.41
N ASP A 12 -2.58 -8.60 -3.33
CA ASP A 12 -2.86 -9.43 -4.50
C ASP A 12 -3.84 -8.72 -5.46
N LYS A 13 -4.88 -8.11 -4.89
CA LYS A 13 -5.90 -7.41 -5.67
C LYS A 13 -5.31 -6.23 -6.46
N TYR A 14 -4.33 -5.53 -5.89
CA TYR A 14 -3.73 -4.35 -6.50
C TYR A 14 -2.41 -4.65 -7.22
N HIS A 15 -2.08 -5.93 -7.38
CA HIS A 15 -0.87 -6.38 -8.08
C HIS A 15 0.41 -5.87 -7.41
N ILE A 16 0.44 -5.86 -6.08
CA ILE A 16 1.57 -5.37 -5.31
C ILE A 16 2.33 -6.55 -4.69
N THR A 17 3.65 -6.56 -4.87
CA THR A 17 4.54 -7.50 -4.20
C THR A 17 5.22 -6.78 -3.05
N LEU A 18 5.29 -7.45 -1.90
CA LEU A 18 5.83 -6.88 -0.68
C LEU A 18 7.08 -7.61 -0.25
N GLN A 19 8.13 -6.86 0.10
CA GLN A 19 9.38 -7.41 0.64
C GLN A 19 9.76 -6.69 1.92
N HIS A 20 10.37 -7.42 2.85
CA HIS A 20 10.85 -6.91 4.14
C HIS A 20 12.37 -7.01 4.21
N PRO A 21 13.13 -6.02 3.70
CA PRO A 21 14.60 -6.08 3.77
C PRO A 21 15.14 -5.91 5.18
N GLU A 22 14.42 -5.17 6.03
CA GLU A 22 14.80 -4.99 7.44
C GLU A 22 13.56 -4.64 8.27
N HIS A 23 13.71 -4.69 9.60
CA HIS A 23 12.61 -4.36 10.51
C HIS A 23 12.20 -2.89 10.34
N GLY A 24 10.90 -2.64 10.26
CA GLY A 24 10.36 -1.29 10.11
C GLY A 24 10.45 -0.73 8.70
N MET A 25 10.82 -1.54 7.72
CA MET A 25 10.92 -1.13 6.33
C MET A 25 10.30 -2.17 5.41
N VAL A 26 9.52 -1.69 4.43
CA VAL A 26 8.85 -2.54 3.46
C VAL A 26 9.06 -1.97 2.07
N LEU A 27 9.37 -2.84 1.12
CA LEU A 27 9.41 -2.50 -0.31
C LEU A 27 8.12 -2.96 -0.96
N LEU A 28 7.44 -2.03 -1.64
CA LEU A 28 6.21 -2.30 -2.38
C LEU A 28 6.53 -2.17 -3.87
N THR A 29 6.31 -3.22 -4.63
CA THR A 29 6.63 -3.25 -6.07
C THR A 29 5.42 -3.68 -6.86
N SER A 30 5.15 -3.01 -7.99
CA SER A 30 4.06 -3.40 -8.88
C SER A 30 4.45 -3.19 -10.35
N PRO A 31 4.23 -4.21 -11.21
CA PRO A 31 4.48 -4.08 -12.65
C PRO A 31 3.46 -3.18 -13.35
N VAL A 32 2.36 -2.86 -12.67
CA VAL A 32 1.29 -2.01 -13.18
C VAL A 32 1.66 -0.53 -13.15
N TRP A 33 2.43 -0.11 -12.15
CA TRP A 33 2.70 1.30 -11.89
C TRP A 33 3.48 2.02 -13.00
N PRO A 34 4.46 1.41 -13.69
CA PRO A 34 5.15 2.11 -14.78
C PRO A 34 4.21 2.58 -15.90
N GLN A 35 3.14 1.81 -16.15
CA GLN A 35 2.14 2.15 -17.16
C GLN A 35 1.03 3.04 -16.61
N HIS A 36 0.85 3.05 -15.28
CA HIS A 36 -0.18 3.80 -14.58
C HIS A 36 0.40 4.50 -13.35
N PRO A 37 1.25 5.53 -13.54
CA PRO A 37 1.89 6.20 -12.41
C PRO A 37 0.90 6.84 -11.44
N GLU A 38 -0.31 7.14 -11.89
CA GLU A 38 -1.38 7.62 -11.02
C GLU A 38 -1.76 6.59 -9.94
N LEU A 39 -1.65 5.30 -10.26
CA LEU A 39 -1.93 4.23 -9.29
C LEU A 39 -0.85 4.16 -8.22
N GLN A 40 0.42 4.33 -8.60
CA GLN A 40 1.51 4.40 -7.64
C GLN A 40 1.31 5.57 -6.67
N ARG A 41 0.97 6.75 -7.20
CA ARG A 41 0.70 7.94 -6.37
C ARG A 41 -0.50 7.73 -5.45
N ALA A 42 -1.53 7.03 -5.93
CA ALA A 42 -2.70 6.72 -5.12
C ALA A 42 -2.37 5.81 -3.93
N ILE A 43 -1.58 4.77 -4.17
CA ILE A 43 -1.12 3.87 -3.11
C ILE A 43 -0.24 4.64 -2.11
N LYS A 44 0.70 5.45 -2.61
CA LYS A 44 1.56 6.28 -1.76
C LYS A 44 0.75 7.18 -0.84
N ALA A 45 -0.20 7.92 -1.40
CA ALA A 45 -1.05 8.84 -0.62
C ALA A 45 -1.89 8.09 0.41
N ALA A 46 -2.43 6.93 0.05
CA ALA A 46 -3.24 6.12 0.95
C ALA A 46 -2.41 5.64 2.14
N ILE A 47 -1.20 5.14 1.89
CA ILE A 47 -0.32 4.62 2.93
C ILE A 47 0.19 5.75 3.82
N GLU A 48 0.56 6.89 3.25
CA GLU A 48 1.05 8.04 4.03
C GLU A 48 0.03 8.52 5.06
N GLY A 49 -1.26 8.31 4.80
CA GLY A 49 -2.32 8.68 5.73
C GLY A 49 -2.53 7.72 6.89
N LEU A 50 -1.84 6.58 6.91
CA LEU A 50 -2.00 5.59 7.98
C LEU A 50 -1.17 5.94 9.20
N ALA A 51 -1.77 5.75 10.40
CA ALA A 51 -1.05 5.90 11.65
C ALA A 51 0.09 4.87 11.71
N GLY A 52 1.28 5.30 12.13
CA GLY A 52 2.43 4.42 12.22
C GLY A 52 3.32 4.41 10.99
N VAL A 53 2.86 4.94 9.86
CA VAL A 53 3.72 5.11 8.68
C VAL A 53 4.54 6.38 8.88
N GLN A 54 5.86 6.23 8.89
CA GLN A 54 6.80 7.33 9.11
C GLN A 54 7.12 8.06 7.81
N SER A 55 7.32 7.31 6.73
CA SER A 55 7.62 7.87 5.41
C SER A 55 7.30 6.89 4.31
N VAL A 56 6.96 7.41 3.13
CA VAL A 56 6.83 6.63 1.90
C VAL A 56 7.60 7.37 0.83
N THR A 57 8.56 6.69 0.21
CA THR A 57 9.42 7.26 -0.81
C THR A 57 9.27 6.51 -2.12
N THR A 58 9.15 7.23 -3.23
CA THR A 58 9.17 6.63 -4.57
C THR A 58 10.61 6.39 -4.97
N SER A 59 11.03 5.13 -5.01
CA SER A 59 12.40 4.76 -5.35
C SER A 59 12.60 4.52 -6.85
N SER A 60 11.52 4.12 -7.54
CA SER A 60 11.52 3.92 -9.00
C SER A 60 10.08 3.98 -9.49
N PRO A 61 9.84 3.99 -10.84
CA PRO A 61 8.47 3.97 -11.36
C PRO A 61 7.63 2.76 -10.93
N GLU A 62 8.27 1.69 -10.46
CA GLU A 62 7.59 0.46 -10.06
C GLU A 62 7.68 0.17 -8.56
N GLN A 63 8.37 1.01 -7.75
CA GLN A 63 8.65 0.68 -6.36
C GLN A 63 8.43 1.85 -5.42
N LEU A 64 7.84 1.53 -4.26
CA LEU A 64 7.74 2.43 -3.11
C LEU A 64 8.48 1.81 -1.93
N ILE A 65 9.10 2.66 -1.12
CA ILE A 65 9.75 2.25 0.14
C ILE A 65 8.96 2.86 1.28
N MET A 66 8.42 2.02 2.17
CA MET A 66 7.66 2.45 3.33
C MET A 66 8.45 2.18 4.61
N ARG A 67 8.58 3.21 5.45
CA ARG A 67 9.11 3.06 6.81
C ARG A 67 7.97 3.22 7.79
N TYR A 68 7.92 2.35 8.80
CA TYR A 68 6.78 2.30 9.70
C TYR A 68 7.17 1.89 11.13
N ASP A 69 6.29 2.24 12.06
CA ASP A 69 6.32 1.75 13.44
C ASP A 69 5.29 0.62 13.56
N SER A 70 5.77 -0.60 13.75
CA SER A 70 4.90 -1.79 13.78
C SER A 70 3.87 -1.74 14.91
N ALA A 71 4.23 -1.16 16.06
CA ALA A 71 3.31 -1.05 17.19
C ALA A 71 2.13 -0.15 16.87
N GLN A 72 2.35 0.96 16.17
CA GLN A 72 1.28 1.87 15.77
C GLN A 72 0.44 1.32 14.63
N LEU A 73 1.07 0.63 13.67
CA LEU A 73 0.34 0.01 12.57
C LEU A 73 -0.67 -1.02 13.03
N ARG A 74 -0.39 -1.76 14.10
CA ARG A 74 -1.30 -2.76 14.66
C ARG A 74 -2.58 -2.15 15.21
N LYS A 75 -2.61 -0.84 15.46
CA LYS A 75 -3.75 -0.12 16.01
C LYS A 75 -4.65 0.49 14.93
N ILE A 76 -4.40 0.21 13.66
CA ILE A 76 -5.20 0.78 12.57
C ILE A 76 -6.65 0.30 12.66
N ASN A 77 -7.57 1.26 12.57
CA ASN A 77 -8.99 0.99 12.56
C ASN A 77 -9.42 0.35 11.23
N PRO A 78 -10.10 -0.81 11.24
CA PRO A 78 -10.58 -1.45 10.03
C PRO A 78 -11.48 -0.56 9.17
N ILE A 79 -12.26 0.34 9.79
CA ILE A 79 -13.14 1.27 9.05
C ILE A 79 -12.29 2.21 8.18
N THR A 80 -11.15 2.67 8.69
CA THR A 80 -10.23 3.51 7.92
C THR A 80 -9.69 2.75 6.71
N LEU A 81 -9.35 1.46 6.90
CA LEU A 81 -8.86 0.61 5.80
C LEU A 81 -9.93 0.42 4.71
N PHE A 82 -11.19 0.25 5.10
CA PHE A 82 -12.29 0.14 4.13
C PHE A 82 -12.46 1.40 3.29
N GLY A 83 -12.33 2.58 3.91
CA GLY A 83 -12.41 3.84 3.17
C GLY A 83 -11.28 4.00 2.15
N ILE A 84 -10.07 3.61 2.53
CA ILE A 84 -8.92 3.62 1.64
C ILE A 84 -9.12 2.62 0.50
N GLU A 85 -9.55 1.42 0.82
CA GLU A 85 -9.81 0.36 -0.16
C GLU A 85 -10.82 0.78 -1.21
N ARG A 86 -11.89 1.44 -0.82
CA ARG A 86 -12.89 1.94 -1.77
C ARG A 86 -12.29 2.91 -2.78
N ARG A 87 -11.48 3.85 -2.30
CA ARG A 87 -10.86 4.85 -3.20
C ARG A 87 -9.87 4.20 -4.14
N LEU A 88 -9.03 3.29 -3.65
CA LEU A 88 -8.06 2.58 -4.46
C LEU A 88 -8.74 1.67 -5.49
N SER A 89 -9.77 0.96 -5.08
CA SER A 89 -10.53 0.08 -5.97
C SER A 89 -11.12 0.87 -7.14
N ARG A 90 -11.68 2.04 -6.86
CA ARG A 90 -12.24 2.91 -7.90
C ARG A 90 -11.16 3.35 -8.90
N GLN A 91 -10.00 3.78 -8.41
CA GLN A 91 -8.91 4.25 -9.27
C GLN A 91 -8.34 3.12 -10.12
N TYR A 92 -8.15 1.94 -9.54
CA TYR A 92 -7.71 0.77 -10.29
C TYR A 92 -8.73 0.37 -11.35
N HIS A 93 -10.00 0.41 -11.01
CA HIS A 93 -11.08 0.09 -11.95
C HIS A 93 -11.09 1.06 -13.14
N GLN A 94 -10.90 2.35 -12.88
CA GLN A 94 -10.83 3.37 -13.94
C GLN A 94 -9.62 3.14 -14.86
N ALA A 95 -8.56 2.54 -14.37
CA ALA A 95 -7.37 2.21 -15.16
C ALA A 95 -7.50 0.88 -15.92
N GLY A 96 -8.62 0.17 -15.76
CA GLY A 96 -8.86 -1.09 -16.46
C GLY A 96 -8.58 -2.34 -15.64
N TYR A 97 -8.43 -2.19 -14.33
CA TYR A 97 -8.21 -3.30 -13.40
C TYR A 97 -9.38 -3.40 -12.42
#